data_fa0ff9da5cf1778f120e3ba284baed67
#
_entry.id   fa0ff9da5cf1778f120e3ba284baed67
#
_cell.length_a   1.000
_cell.length_b   1.000
_cell.length_c   1.000
_cell.angle_alpha   90.00
_cell.angle_beta   90.00
_cell.angle_gamma   90.00
#
_symmetry.space_group_name_H-M   'P 1'
#
loop_
_entity.id
_entity.type
_entity.pdbx_description
1 polymer ?
#
loop_
_entity_poly.entity_id
_entity_poly.type
_entity_poly.pdbx_seq_one_letter_code
_entity_poly.pdbx_strand_id
1 'polypeptide(L)'
;MASTIRDVAAYAGLSVGTVSKYINGKPVKESTRSAIEDAIKVLDFHPNNIAKGLRNAKSFSVAILLPMLDSTFCTSMISSIESTLLPLGYSVIVCECHNDTEMELRKTQYLIDRMVDGIVLIPYGLDGKQIELIQKNNIPLVLLDQEIK
;
A
#
# COMPACT_ATOMS: atom_id res chain seq x y z
N MET A 1 6.54 13.69 -21.76
CA MET A 1 7.04 12.48 -21.04
C MET A 1 7.02 12.80 -19.54
N ALA A 2 6.72 11.81 -18.69
CA ALA A 2 6.78 12.04 -17.24
C ALA A 2 8.23 12.20 -16.78
N SER A 3 8.49 13.20 -15.95
CA SER A 3 9.81 13.47 -15.38
C SER A 3 10.29 12.32 -14.52
N THR A 4 11.58 12.03 -14.55
CA THR A 4 12.21 10.94 -13.80
C THR A 4 13.09 11.47 -12.67
N ILE A 5 13.46 10.61 -11.72
CA ILE A 5 14.43 10.96 -10.67
C ILE A 5 15.79 11.41 -11.24
N ARG A 6 16.13 10.95 -12.44
CA ARG A 6 17.37 11.36 -13.14
C ARG A 6 17.27 12.79 -13.61
N ASP A 7 16.09 13.20 -14.09
CA ASP A 7 15.87 14.59 -14.54
C ASP A 7 15.91 15.54 -13.36
N VAL A 8 15.31 15.17 -12.22
CA VAL A 8 15.41 15.95 -10.97
C VAL A 8 16.86 16.09 -10.52
N ALA A 9 17.64 15.01 -10.56
CA ALA A 9 19.05 15.02 -10.17
C ALA A 9 19.88 15.93 -11.10
N ALA A 10 19.65 15.84 -12.41
CA ALA A 10 20.32 16.67 -13.41
C ALA A 10 19.98 18.15 -13.22
N TYR A 11 18.70 18.49 -13.03
CA TYR A 11 18.24 19.86 -12.82
C TYR A 11 18.82 20.47 -11.52
N ALA A 12 18.80 19.70 -10.43
CA ALA A 12 19.32 20.14 -9.13
C ALA A 12 20.86 20.14 -9.04
N GLY A 13 21.58 19.66 -10.06
CA GLY A 13 23.05 19.51 -10.01
C GLY A 13 23.53 18.49 -8.97
N LEU A 14 22.74 17.46 -8.69
CA LEU A 14 22.98 16.48 -7.63
C LEU A 14 23.07 15.05 -8.18
N SER A 15 23.61 14.13 -7.36
CA SER A 15 23.56 12.71 -7.72
C SER A 15 22.15 12.14 -7.53
N VAL A 16 21.78 11.13 -8.34
CA VAL A 16 20.52 10.38 -8.20
C VAL A 16 20.39 9.78 -6.79
N GLY A 17 21.51 9.34 -6.20
CA GLY A 17 21.55 8.82 -4.83
C GLY A 17 21.15 9.87 -3.79
N THR A 18 21.58 11.12 -3.95
CA THR A 18 21.21 12.23 -3.06
C THR A 18 19.72 12.56 -3.16
N VAL A 19 19.17 12.64 -4.38
CA VAL A 19 17.74 12.88 -4.62
C VAL A 19 16.92 11.70 -4.06
N SER A 20 17.33 10.47 -4.32
CA SER A 20 16.68 9.26 -3.77
C SER A 20 16.69 9.24 -2.24
N LYS A 21 17.77 9.69 -1.60
CA LYS A 21 17.86 9.82 -0.14
C LYS A 21 16.80 10.78 0.39
N TYR A 22 16.63 11.93 -0.23
CA TYR A 22 15.62 12.93 0.12
C TYR A 22 14.19 12.42 -0.05
N ILE A 23 13.88 11.84 -1.24
CA ILE A 23 12.55 11.29 -1.55
C ILE A 23 12.12 10.19 -0.55
N ASN A 24 13.11 9.45 -0.01
CA ASN A 24 12.85 8.42 1.00
C ASN A 24 12.84 8.95 2.45
N GLY A 25 12.73 10.27 2.65
CA GLY A 25 12.60 10.89 3.96
C GLY A 25 13.89 10.88 4.79
N LYS A 26 15.04 10.55 4.20
CA LYS A 26 16.32 10.60 4.90
C LYS A 26 16.85 12.05 4.93
N PRO A 27 17.49 12.46 6.03
CA PRO A 27 17.98 13.83 6.18
C PRO A 27 19.04 14.16 5.13
N VAL A 28 18.94 15.35 4.56
CA VAL A 28 19.90 16.00 3.67
C VAL A 28 20.19 17.42 4.17
N LYS A 29 21.26 18.04 3.70
CA LYS A 29 21.55 19.44 4.03
C LYS A 29 20.46 20.36 3.50
N GLU A 30 20.17 21.48 4.17
CA GLU A 30 19.10 22.42 3.80
C GLU A 30 19.25 22.95 2.38
N SER A 31 20.47 23.34 1.96
CA SER A 31 20.73 23.78 0.58
C SER A 31 20.44 22.70 -0.47
N THR A 32 20.70 21.43 -0.13
CA THR A 32 20.39 20.27 -0.97
C THR A 32 18.88 20.01 -1.05
N ARG A 33 18.19 20.18 0.07
CA ARG A 33 16.74 20.06 0.16
C ARG A 33 16.05 21.09 -0.72
N SER A 34 16.40 22.37 -0.57
CA SER A 34 15.83 23.46 -1.36
C SER A 34 16.01 23.21 -2.86
N ALA A 35 17.22 22.82 -3.30
CA ALA A 35 17.50 22.54 -4.71
C ALA A 35 16.65 21.37 -5.26
N ILE A 36 16.40 20.34 -4.46
CA ILE A 36 15.56 19.21 -4.87
C ILE A 36 14.09 19.62 -4.94
N GLU A 37 13.59 20.36 -3.95
CA GLU A 37 12.21 20.85 -3.92
C GLU A 37 11.89 21.76 -5.12
N ASP A 38 12.80 22.65 -5.47
CA ASP A 38 12.69 23.49 -6.67
C ASP A 38 12.66 22.64 -7.94
N ALA A 39 13.57 21.66 -8.06
CA ALA A 39 13.60 20.76 -9.21
C ALA A 39 12.32 19.94 -9.35
N ILE A 40 11.79 19.41 -8.25
CA ILE A 40 10.52 18.66 -8.22
C ILE A 40 9.38 19.55 -8.71
N LYS A 41 9.31 20.79 -8.23
CA LYS A 41 8.27 21.74 -8.60
C LYS A 41 8.34 22.14 -10.08
N VAL A 42 9.54 22.48 -10.57
CA VAL A 42 9.75 22.91 -11.97
C VAL A 42 9.47 21.78 -12.97
N LEU A 43 9.87 20.57 -12.61
CA LEU A 43 9.72 19.38 -13.47
C LEU A 43 8.38 18.68 -13.29
N ASP A 44 7.50 19.15 -12.40
CA ASP A 44 6.26 18.47 -12.00
C ASP A 44 6.51 16.97 -11.72
N PHE A 45 7.58 16.71 -10.95
CA PHE A 45 8.00 15.34 -10.68
C PHE A 45 7.16 14.72 -9.56
N HIS A 46 6.53 13.61 -9.86
CA HIS A 46 5.82 12.79 -8.88
C HIS A 46 6.61 11.50 -8.62
N PRO A 47 6.99 11.23 -7.35
CA PRO A 47 7.65 9.97 -7.01
C PRO A 47 6.81 8.76 -7.43
N ASN A 48 7.39 7.86 -8.21
CA ASN A 48 6.70 6.64 -8.62
C ASN A 48 6.75 5.59 -7.50
N ASN A 49 5.63 5.40 -6.81
CA ASN A 49 5.50 4.42 -5.73
C ASN A 49 5.70 2.99 -6.21
N ILE A 50 5.40 2.66 -7.48
CA ILE A 50 5.65 1.34 -8.06
C ILE A 50 7.15 1.07 -8.13
N ALA A 51 7.95 2.04 -8.61
CA ALA A 51 9.41 1.91 -8.66
C ALA A 51 10.05 1.85 -7.26
N LYS A 52 9.46 2.54 -6.28
CA LYS A 52 9.84 2.46 -4.86
C LYS A 52 9.49 1.08 -4.30
N GLY A 53 8.31 0.57 -4.63
CA GLY A 53 7.81 -0.74 -4.23
C GLY A 53 8.69 -1.88 -4.73
N LEU A 54 9.01 -1.90 -6.02
CA LEU A 54 9.88 -2.91 -6.65
C LEU A 54 11.24 -3.00 -5.95
N ARG A 55 11.83 -1.87 -5.56
CA ARG A 55 13.11 -1.84 -4.87
C ARG A 55 13.03 -2.34 -3.42
N ASN A 56 11.90 -2.16 -2.77
CA ASN A 56 11.70 -2.52 -1.38
C ASN A 56 10.94 -3.85 -1.19
N ALA A 57 10.58 -4.54 -2.27
CA ALA A 57 9.69 -5.70 -2.29
C ALA A 57 8.37 -5.44 -1.52
N LYS A 58 7.79 -4.23 -1.69
CA LYS A 58 6.56 -3.78 -1.04
C LYS A 58 5.64 -3.11 -2.06
N SER A 59 4.33 -3.35 -1.93
CA SER A 59 3.32 -2.67 -2.74
C SER A 59 2.86 -1.34 -2.13
N PHE A 60 3.14 -1.11 -0.84
CA PHE A 60 2.58 -0.03 -0.04
C PHE A 60 1.05 -0.01 -0.08
N SER A 61 0.45 -1.21 -0.07
CA SER A 61 -1.00 -1.39 0.01
C SER A 61 -1.36 -2.44 1.05
N VAL A 62 -2.44 -2.16 1.78
CA VAL A 62 -3.10 -3.09 2.69
C VAL A 62 -4.50 -3.31 2.17
N ALA A 63 -4.93 -4.57 2.11
CA ALA A 63 -6.28 -4.90 1.68
C ALA A 63 -7.22 -5.09 2.87
N ILE A 64 -8.48 -4.72 2.67
CA ILE A 64 -9.59 -5.06 3.55
C ILE A 64 -10.53 -5.94 2.73
N LEU A 65 -10.72 -7.18 3.15
CA LEU A 65 -11.66 -8.12 2.55
C LEU A 65 -12.78 -8.37 3.54
N LEU A 66 -14.03 -8.14 3.12
CA LEU A 66 -15.21 -8.16 3.98
C LEU A 66 -16.45 -8.66 3.23
N PRO A 67 -17.46 -9.17 3.96
CA PRO A 67 -18.67 -9.71 3.35
C PRO A 67 -19.50 -8.68 2.60
N MET A 68 -19.82 -7.55 3.25
CA MET A 68 -20.70 -6.51 2.74
C MET A 68 -20.25 -5.12 3.19
N LEU A 69 -20.45 -4.11 2.34
CA LEU A 69 -20.15 -2.69 2.61
C LEU A 69 -21.36 -1.89 3.14
N ASP A 70 -22.40 -2.57 3.58
CA ASP A 70 -23.72 -2.01 3.86
C ASP A 70 -23.89 -1.46 5.28
N SER A 71 -22.89 -1.59 6.15
CA SER A 71 -22.99 -1.17 7.55
C SER A 71 -22.14 0.07 7.87
N THR A 72 -22.66 0.91 8.77
CA THR A 72 -21.90 2.03 9.36
C THR A 72 -20.65 1.58 10.09
N PHE A 73 -20.66 0.37 10.65
CA PHE A 73 -19.49 -0.24 11.27
C PHE A 73 -18.37 -0.44 10.25
N CYS A 74 -18.67 -1.08 9.12
CA CYS A 74 -17.67 -1.35 8.07
C CYS A 74 -17.10 -0.04 7.51
N THR A 75 -17.94 0.94 7.22
CA THR A 75 -17.48 2.23 6.67
C THR A 75 -16.63 3.00 7.67
N SER A 76 -17.00 3.02 8.96
CA SER A 76 -16.21 3.67 10.02
C SER A 76 -14.86 2.97 10.24
N MET A 77 -14.85 1.65 10.23
CA MET A 77 -13.63 0.85 10.33
C MET A 77 -12.68 1.12 9.16
N ILE A 78 -13.17 1.09 7.91
CA ILE A 78 -12.38 1.37 6.71
C ILE A 78 -11.78 2.77 6.79
N SER A 79 -12.58 3.77 7.16
CA SER A 79 -12.13 5.16 7.33
C SER A 79 -11.03 5.27 8.40
N SER A 80 -11.16 4.57 9.51
CA SER A 80 -10.15 4.55 10.59
C SER A 80 -8.85 3.89 10.17
N ILE A 81 -8.93 2.78 9.44
CA ILE A 81 -7.76 2.07 8.90
C ILE A 81 -7.05 2.96 7.87
N GLU A 82 -7.80 3.55 6.94
CA GLU A 82 -7.27 4.42 5.90
C GLU A 82 -6.55 5.64 6.50
N SER A 83 -7.19 6.35 7.42
CA SER A 83 -6.61 7.53 8.08
C SER A 83 -5.35 7.20 8.89
N THR A 84 -5.23 5.98 9.41
CA THR A 84 -4.05 5.49 10.12
C THR A 84 -2.90 5.13 9.17
N LEU A 85 -3.23 4.52 8.04
CA LEU A 85 -2.25 4.01 7.07
C LEU A 85 -1.73 5.09 6.11
N LEU A 86 -2.55 6.09 5.78
CA LEU A 86 -2.20 7.16 4.84
C LEU A 86 -0.92 7.92 5.23
N PRO A 87 -0.72 8.37 6.49
CA PRO A 87 0.52 9.05 6.90
C PRO A 87 1.76 8.15 6.83
N LEU A 88 1.57 6.82 6.83
CA LEU A 88 2.64 5.83 6.68
C LEU A 88 2.97 5.53 5.20
N GLY A 89 2.25 6.18 4.28
CA GLY A 89 2.43 6.01 2.83
C GLY A 89 1.77 4.76 2.25
N TYR A 90 0.81 4.15 2.97
CA TYR A 90 0.04 3.01 2.50
C TYR A 90 -1.30 3.44 1.90
N SER A 91 -1.72 2.74 0.86
CA SER A 91 -3.07 2.82 0.30
C SER A 91 -3.92 1.65 0.82
N VAL A 92 -5.23 1.85 0.91
CA VAL A 92 -6.17 0.79 1.28
C VAL A 92 -6.90 0.30 0.03
N ILE A 93 -6.94 -1.02 -0.15
CA ILE A 93 -7.73 -1.71 -1.19
C ILE A 93 -8.90 -2.39 -0.50
N VAL A 94 -10.12 -1.99 -0.83
CA VAL A 94 -11.32 -2.59 -0.26
C VAL A 94 -11.92 -3.59 -1.25
N CYS A 95 -12.18 -4.80 -0.77
CA CYS A 95 -12.81 -5.88 -1.53
C CYS A 95 -14.03 -6.40 -0.76
N GLU A 96 -15.18 -6.39 -1.41
CA GLU A 96 -16.43 -6.97 -0.91
C GLU A 96 -16.65 -8.33 -1.55
N CYS A 97 -17.02 -9.35 -0.77
CA CYS A 97 -17.27 -10.71 -1.29
C CYS A 97 -18.77 -11.08 -1.41
N HIS A 98 -19.69 -10.14 -1.12
CA HIS A 98 -21.14 -10.30 -1.29
C HIS A 98 -21.72 -11.54 -0.59
N ASN A 99 -21.22 -11.89 0.59
CA ASN A 99 -21.61 -13.08 1.34
C ASN A 99 -21.42 -14.39 0.53
N ASP A 100 -20.39 -14.44 -0.30
CA ASP A 100 -20.06 -15.59 -1.14
C ASP A 100 -18.65 -16.08 -0.82
N THR A 101 -18.54 -17.31 -0.32
CA THR A 101 -17.26 -17.94 0.08
C THR A 101 -16.33 -18.20 -1.11
N GLU A 102 -16.89 -18.52 -2.28
CA GLU A 102 -16.10 -18.70 -3.49
C GLU A 102 -15.53 -17.37 -3.98
N MET A 103 -16.33 -16.32 -3.92
CA MET A 103 -15.89 -14.95 -4.23
C MET A 103 -14.85 -14.47 -3.23
N GLU A 104 -14.99 -14.78 -1.94
CA GLU A 104 -14.00 -14.48 -0.90
C GLU A 104 -12.65 -15.12 -1.22
N LEU A 105 -12.65 -16.41 -1.58
CA LEU A 105 -11.43 -17.12 -1.97
C LEU A 105 -10.80 -16.56 -3.24
N ARG A 106 -11.59 -16.25 -4.27
CA ARG A 106 -11.11 -15.63 -5.52
C ARG A 106 -10.48 -14.26 -5.27
N LYS A 107 -11.10 -13.43 -4.42
CA LYS A 107 -10.57 -12.10 -4.08
C LYS A 107 -9.33 -12.21 -3.20
N THR A 108 -9.25 -13.21 -2.34
CA THR A 108 -8.02 -13.51 -1.60
C THR A 108 -6.86 -13.79 -2.56
N GLN A 109 -7.06 -14.66 -3.55
CA GLN A 109 -6.04 -14.93 -4.57
C GLN A 109 -5.68 -13.67 -5.36
N TYR A 110 -6.66 -12.88 -5.78
CA TYR A 110 -6.43 -11.61 -6.46
C TYR A 110 -5.55 -10.64 -5.66
N LEU A 111 -5.77 -10.55 -4.34
CA LEU A 111 -4.97 -9.68 -3.46
C LEU A 111 -3.54 -10.21 -3.30
N ILE A 112 -3.35 -11.52 -3.22
CA ILE A 112 -2.03 -12.17 -3.21
C ILE A 112 -1.27 -11.85 -4.49
N ASP A 113 -1.91 -12.01 -5.65
CA ASP A 113 -1.30 -11.72 -6.97
C ASP A 113 -0.92 -10.24 -7.13
N ARG A 114 -1.61 -9.35 -6.41
CA ARG A 114 -1.30 -7.92 -6.30
C ARG A 114 -0.20 -7.60 -5.30
N MET A 115 0.32 -8.63 -4.61
CA MET A 115 1.41 -8.50 -3.63
C MET A 115 1.10 -7.47 -2.54
N VAL A 116 -0.14 -7.45 -2.02
CA VAL A 116 -0.48 -6.56 -0.91
C VAL A 116 0.40 -6.87 0.31
N ASP A 117 0.79 -5.84 1.07
CA ASP A 117 1.70 -5.97 2.21
C ASP A 117 1.01 -6.51 3.47
N GLY A 118 -0.32 -6.57 3.47
CA GLY A 118 -1.13 -7.13 4.55
C GLY A 118 -2.60 -7.20 4.18
N ILE A 119 -3.34 -8.03 4.88
CA ILE A 119 -4.78 -8.21 4.70
C ILE A 119 -5.48 -8.08 6.05
N VAL A 120 -6.53 -7.26 6.11
CA VAL A 120 -7.54 -7.25 7.17
C VAL A 120 -8.74 -8.02 6.63
N LEU A 121 -9.09 -9.11 7.28
CA LEU A 121 -10.16 -10.00 6.85
C LEU A 121 -11.29 -10.01 7.86
N ILE A 122 -12.52 -9.74 7.40
CA ILE A 122 -13.75 -10.11 8.07
C ILE A 122 -14.30 -11.32 7.31
N PRO A 123 -14.10 -12.53 7.79
CA PRO A 123 -14.44 -13.71 7.02
C PRO A 123 -15.97 -13.92 6.96
N TYR A 124 -16.46 -14.36 5.81
CA TYR A 124 -17.84 -14.82 5.66
C TYR A 124 -17.93 -16.33 5.88
N GLY A 125 -17.03 -17.09 5.27
CA GLY A 125 -17.00 -18.54 5.39
C GLY A 125 -16.26 -19.04 6.63
N LEU A 126 -16.69 -20.19 7.14
CA LEU A 126 -16.09 -20.84 8.33
C LEU A 126 -15.06 -21.92 7.96
N ASP A 127 -14.85 -22.21 6.68
CA ASP A 127 -13.97 -23.30 6.22
C ASP A 127 -12.47 -22.95 6.25
N GLY A 128 -12.14 -21.69 6.51
CA GLY A 128 -10.76 -21.21 6.72
C GLY A 128 -9.83 -21.26 5.52
N LYS A 129 -10.30 -21.68 4.34
CA LYS A 129 -9.44 -21.84 3.14
C LYS A 129 -8.74 -20.56 2.73
N GLN A 130 -9.39 -19.41 2.85
CA GLN A 130 -8.80 -18.09 2.57
C GLN A 130 -7.70 -17.75 3.57
N ILE A 131 -7.87 -18.15 4.84
CA ILE A 131 -6.86 -17.94 5.89
C ILE A 131 -5.62 -18.80 5.60
N GLU A 132 -5.80 -20.08 5.28
CA GLU A 132 -4.71 -20.98 4.90
C GLU A 132 -3.96 -20.46 3.68
N LEU A 133 -4.69 -19.93 2.68
CA LEU A 133 -4.10 -19.37 1.47
C LEU A 133 -3.25 -18.14 1.77
N ILE A 134 -3.72 -17.24 2.62
CA ILE A 134 -2.98 -16.03 3.06
C ILE A 134 -1.73 -16.44 3.82
N GLN A 135 -1.83 -17.35 4.78
CA GLN A 135 -0.72 -17.85 5.60
C GLN A 135 0.35 -18.54 4.75
N LYS A 136 -0.06 -19.39 3.78
CA LYS A 136 0.86 -20.06 2.86
C LYS A 136 1.70 -19.08 2.04
N ASN A 137 1.17 -17.89 1.76
CA ASN A 137 1.87 -16.83 1.04
C ASN A 137 2.63 -15.86 1.97
N ASN A 138 2.68 -16.13 3.28
CA ASN A 138 3.36 -15.32 4.28
C ASN A 138 2.90 -13.85 4.30
N ILE A 139 1.63 -13.58 4.01
CA ILE A 139 1.06 -12.24 4.06
C ILE A 139 0.57 -11.99 5.50
N PRO A 140 0.96 -10.87 6.14
CA PRO A 140 0.43 -10.45 7.42
C PRO A 140 -1.09 -10.37 7.39
N LEU A 141 -1.76 -11.04 8.36
CA LEU A 141 -3.20 -11.13 8.45
C LEU A 141 -3.69 -10.59 9.79
N VAL A 142 -4.68 -9.72 9.73
CA VAL A 142 -5.52 -9.32 10.86
C VAL A 142 -6.92 -9.89 10.63
N LEU A 143 -7.40 -10.70 11.56
CA LEU A 143 -8.75 -11.24 11.55
C LEU A 143 -9.62 -10.38 12.47
N LEU A 144 -10.79 -10.01 11.97
CA LEU A 144 -11.82 -9.32 12.75
C LEU A 144 -13.06 -10.20 12.84
N ASP A 145 -13.68 -10.20 14.03
CA ASP A 145 -14.92 -10.92 14.33
C ASP A 145 -14.81 -12.46 14.37
N GLN A 146 -13.59 -12.99 14.35
CA GLN A 146 -13.36 -14.45 14.58
C GLN A 146 -12.05 -14.70 15.32
N GLU A 147 -12.02 -15.72 16.17
CA GLU A 147 -10.80 -16.26 16.76
C GLU A 147 -10.22 -17.36 15.86
N ILE A 148 -8.92 -17.29 15.59
CA ILE A 148 -8.19 -18.42 15.00
C ILE A 148 -7.99 -19.46 16.11
N LYS A 149 -8.59 -20.63 15.98
CA LYS A 149 -8.35 -21.77 16.86
C LYS A 149 -7.08 -22.49 16.46
#